data_c16bcb7eb7a2fc2b044598ba4488211a
#
_entry.id   c16bcb7eb7a2fc2b044598ba4488211a
#
_cell.length_a   1.000
_cell.length_b   1.000
_cell.length_c   1.000
_cell.angle_alpha   90.00
_cell.angle_beta   90.00
_cell.angle_gamma   90.00
#
_symmetry.space_group_name_H-M   'P 1'
#
loop_
_entity.id
_entity.type
_entity.pdbx_description
1 polymer ?
#
loop_
_entity_poly.entity_id
_entity_poly.type
_entity_poly.pdbx_seq_one_letter_code
_entity_poly.pdbx_strand_id
1 'polypeptide(L)'
;MNTQLLPMKNILMIMTVLLLMACGSKKGVGMVGEDIQNDSLALIQPQYAKGFSVKYLENDIRLVDVEDPQKDEDKMPVSYHFALVEKGSDADIPEGYTKVEVPVERTIVMTMLQLSNFTALDAHEVVKGITGTKNLFNKDIKKRVKDGSIVKIGMEGNF
;
A
#
# COMPACT_ATOMS: atom_id res chain seq x y z
N MET A 1 13.40 -33.88 -58.84
CA MET A 1 13.09 -33.35 -57.48
C MET A 1 14.43 -32.93 -56.91
N ASN A 2 14.80 -31.65 -57.06
CA ASN A 2 16.07 -31.10 -56.59
C ASN A 2 15.91 -30.55 -55.18
N THR A 3 16.38 -31.29 -54.21
CA THR A 3 16.46 -30.85 -52.82
C THR A 3 17.75 -30.00 -52.69
N GLN A 4 17.62 -28.71 -52.78
CA GLN A 4 18.73 -27.78 -52.49
C GLN A 4 18.94 -27.75 -50.96
N LEU A 5 20.02 -28.42 -50.52
CA LEU A 5 20.47 -28.30 -49.12
C LEU A 5 21.00 -26.89 -48.90
N LEU A 6 20.39 -26.17 -47.96
CA LEU A 6 20.92 -24.88 -47.51
C LEU A 6 22.34 -25.04 -46.95
N PRO A 7 23.26 -24.15 -47.31
CA PRO A 7 24.65 -24.26 -46.85
C PRO A 7 24.70 -24.14 -45.33
N MET A 8 25.43 -25.02 -44.69
CA MET A 8 25.58 -25.17 -43.22
C MET A 8 25.92 -23.86 -42.50
N LYS A 9 26.54 -22.91 -43.18
CA LYS A 9 26.86 -21.55 -42.74
C LYS A 9 25.58 -20.71 -42.45
N ASN A 10 24.53 -20.89 -43.25
CA ASN A 10 23.27 -20.13 -43.05
C ASN A 10 22.41 -20.74 -41.93
N ILE A 11 22.51 -22.05 -41.69
CA ILE A 11 21.83 -22.70 -40.56
C ILE A 11 22.45 -22.27 -39.23
N LEU A 12 23.79 -22.14 -39.20
CA LEU A 12 24.49 -21.66 -38.01
C LEU A 12 24.14 -20.20 -37.69
N MET A 13 23.95 -19.33 -38.68
CA MET A 13 23.57 -17.94 -38.51
C MET A 13 22.13 -17.78 -38.00
N ILE A 14 21.21 -18.61 -38.47
CA ILE A 14 19.80 -18.59 -38.01
C ILE A 14 19.71 -19.10 -36.56
N MET A 15 20.52 -20.11 -36.19
CA MET A 15 20.54 -20.63 -34.82
C MET A 15 21.13 -19.63 -33.81
N THR A 16 22.07 -18.78 -34.22
CA THR A 16 22.66 -17.72 -33.37
C THR A 16 21.67 -16.57 -33.15
N VAL A 17 20.82 -16.25 -34.14
CA VAL A 17 19.80 -15.19 -34.00
C VAL A 17 18.66 -15.64 -33.11
N LEU A 18 18.26 -16.91 -33.08
CA LEU A 18 17.23 -17.44 -32.18
C LEU A 18 17.66 -17.49 -30.71
N LEU A 19 18.97 -17.62 -30.43
CA LEU A 19 19.48 -17.64 -29.04
C LEU A 19 19.54 -16.24 -28.37
N LEU A 20 19.43 -15.17 -29.13
CA LEU A 20 19.46 -13.79 -28.60
C LEU A 20 18.08 -13.28 -28.13
N MET A 21 17.00 -14.00 -28.42
CA MET A 21 15.66 -13.64 -27.97
C MET A 21 15.22 -14.27 -26.63
N ALA A 22 16.07 -15.05 -25.98
CA ALA A 22 15.75 -15.76 -24.73
C ALA A 22 16.26 -15.06 -23.45
N CYS A 23 16.46 -13.75 -23.45
CA CYS A 23 16.91 -13.06 -22.27
C CYS A 23 16.01 -11.84 -22.01
N GLY A 24 15.00 -11.99 -21.16
CA GLY A 24 14.11 -10.88 -20.82
C GLY A 24 12.95 -11.25 -19.93
N SER A 25 13.08 -12.23 -19.05
CA SER A 25 12.07 -12.43 -18.02
C SER A 25 12.56 -11.84 -16.70
N LYS A 26 12.42 -10.52 -16.56
CA LYS A 26 12.33 -9.90 -15.23
C LYS A 26 11.07 -10.44 -14.60
N LYS A 27 11.19 -11.22 -13.53
CA LYS A 27 10.08 -11.54 -12.62
C LYS A 27 9.63 -10.23 -11.99
N GLY A 28 8.74 -9.53 -12.68
CA GLY A 28 7.92 -8.49 -12.10
C GLY A 28 6.98 -9.14 -11.09
N VAL A 29 6.86 -8.54 -9.93
CA VAL A 29 5.83 -8.76 -8.92
C VAL A 29 4.50 -8.95 -9.64
N GLY A 30 3.81 -10.07 -9.38
CA GLY A 30 2.65 -10.51 -10.13
C GLY A 30 1.55 -9.46 -10.21
N MET A 31 1.42 -8.86 -11.39
CA MET A 31 0.20 -8.15 -11.78
C MET A 31 -0.75 -9.20 -12.31
N VAL A 32 -1.80 -9.48 -11.57
CA VAL A 32 -2.96 -10.18 -12.09
C VAL A 32 -3.81 -9.12 -12.79
N GLY A 33 -3.69 -9.03 -14.12
CA GLY A 33 -4.54 -8.18 -14.92
C GLY A 33 -5.90 -8.85 -15.10
N GLU A 34 -6.91 -8.34 -14.44
CA GLU A 34 -8.28 -8.43 -14.92
C GLU A 34 -8.63 -7.11 -15.61
N ASP A 35 -9.22 -7.22 -16.79
CA ASP A 35 -9.69 -6.10 -17.61
C ASP A 35 -10.59 -5.15 -16.80
N ILE A 36 -10.03 -4.10 -16.27
CA ILE A 36 -10.79 -3.00 -15.71
C ILE A 36 -10.73 -1.86 -16.73
N GLN A 37 -11.75 -1.79 -17.57
CA GLN A 37 -12.11 -0.54 -18.21
C GLN A 37 -12.48 0.43 -17.12
N ASN A 38 -11.54 1.32 -16.76
CA ASN A 38 -11.72 2.66 -16.18
C ASN A 38 -10.43 3.11 -15.51
N ASP A 39 -9.87 4.21 -16.00
CA ASP A 39 -8.96 5.19 -15.33
C ASP A 39 -7.94 4.71 -14.26
N SER A 40 -7.81 3.42 -13.99
CA SER A 40 -6.83 2.92 -13.04
C SER A 40 -5.53 2.53 -13.73
N LEU A 41 -4.43 3.16 -13.35
CA LEU A 41 -3.09 2.87 -13.88
C LEU A 41 -2.55 1.52 -13.39
N ALA A 42 -2.90 1.10 -12.17
CA ALA A 42 -2.54 -0.19 -11.62
C ALA A 42 -3.40 -0.56 -10.40
N LEU A 43 -3.67 -1.85 -10.26
CA LEU A 43 -4.24 -2.45 -9.07
C LEU A 43 -3.14 -3.25 -8.36
N ILE A 44 -2.85 -2.93 -7.11
CA ILE A 44 -1.92 -3.69 -6.27
C ILE A 44 -2.72 -4.48 -5.24
N GLN A 45 -2.61 -5.80 -5.32
CA GLN A 45 -3.04 -6.69 -4.24
C GLN A 45 -1.80 -7.22 -3.52
N PRO A 46 -1.70 -7.01 -2.20
CA PRO A 46 -0.58 -7.53 -1.43
C PRO A 46 -0.51 -9.06 -1.48
N GLN A 47 0.68 -9.60 -1.67
CA GLN A 47 0.86 -11.05 -1.78
C GLN A 47 0.51 -11.81 -0.48
N TYR A 48 0.81 -11.22 0.67
CA TYR A 48 0.66 -11.86 1.98
C TYR A 48 -0.48 -11.27 2.80
N ALA A 49 -0.67 -9.96 2.74
CA ALA A 49 -1.74 -9.29 3.45
C ALA A 49 -3.05 -9.43 2.67
N LYS A 50 -4.09 -9.88 3.34
CA LYS A 50 -5.45 -9.98 2.80
C LYS A 50 -6.32 -8.91 3.45
N GLY A 51 -7.42 -8.58 2.80
CA GLY A 51 -8.39 -7.64 3.34
C GLY A 51 -8.12 -6.18 2.98
N PHE A 52 -7.15 -5.90 2.08
CA PHE A 52 -7.06 -4.59 1.47
C PHE A 52 -6.51 -4.63 0.05
N SER A 53 -6.85 -3.62 -0.74
CA SER A 53 -6.29 -3.39 -2.07
C SER A 53 -5.95 -1.92 -2.27
N VAL A 54 -5.06 -1.63 -3.20
CA VAL A 54 -4.68 -0.27 -3.58
C VAL A 54 -4.78 -0.12 -5.08
N LYS A 55 -5.60 0.83 -5.54
CA LYS A 55 -5.71 1.21 -6.95
C LYS A 55 -5.04 2.56 -7.16
N TYR A 56 -4.24 2.65 -8.20
CA TYR A 56 -3.63 3.91 -8.62
C TYR A 56 -4.48 4.51 -9.74
N LEU A 57 -4.96 5.72 -9.53
CA LEU A 57 -5.62 6.52 -10.54
C LEU A 57 -4.65 7.54 -11.15
N GLU A 58 -5.07 8.23 -12.17
CA GLU A 58 -4.37 9.39 -12.67
C GLU A 58 -4.28 10.49 -11.59
N ASN A 59 -3.37 11.44 -11.76
CA ASN A 59 -3.13 12.53 -10.82
C ASN A 59 -2.69 12.11 -9.42
N ASP A 60 -1.93 10.99 -9.30
CA ASP A 60 -1.37 10.47 -8.06
C ASP A 60 -2.42 10.13 -6.97
N ILE A 61 -3.66 9.96 -7.34
CA ILE A 61 -4.71 9.49 -6.44
C ILE A 61 -4.53 8.00 -6.19
N ARG A 62 -4.58 7.57 -4.92
CA ARG A 62 -4.54 6.17 -4.53
C ARG A 62 -5.81 5.83 -3.78
N LEU A 63 -6.60 4.92 -4.34
CA LEU A 63 -7.77 4.38 -3.65
C LEU A 63 -7.35 3.18 -2.82
N VAL A 64 -7.70 3.18 -1.55
CA VAL A 64 -7.42 2.10 -0.61
C VAL A 64 -8.76 1.55 -0.12
N ASP A 65 -9.04 0.31 -0.49
CA ASP A 65 -10.20 -0.42 -0.01
C ASP A 65 -9.75 -1.37 1.10
N VAL A 66 -10.40 -1.30 2.26
CA VAL A 66 -10.09 -2.14 3.43
C VAL A 66 -11.34 -2.91 3.81
N GLU A 67 -11.23 -4.23 3.91
CA GLU A 67 -12.28 -5.10 4.42
C GLU A 67 -12.00 -5.41 5.91
N ASP A 68 -13.03 -5.36 6.73
CA ASP A 68 -12.92 -5.81 8.12
C ASP A 68 -12.67 -7.34 8.13
N PRO A 69 -11.54 -7.80 8.68
CA PRO A 69 -11.25 -9.23 8.76
C PRO A 69 -12.13 -9.96 9.77
N GLN A 70 -12.81 -9.26 10.66
CA GLN A 70 -13.75 -9.82 11.63
C GLN A 70 -15.09 -10.08 10.94
N LYS A 71 -15.13 -11.09 10.09
CA LYS A 71 -16.39 -11.59 9.50
C LYS A 71 -17.18 -12.28 10.61
N ASP A 72 -18.12 -11.56 11.18
CA ASP A 72 -19.19 -12.15 11.94
C ASP A 72 -20.17 -12.72 10.90
N GLU A 73 -20.40 -14.03 10.86
CA GLU A 73 -21.25 -14.68 9.83
C GLU A 73 -22.66 -14.08 9.80
N ASP A 74 -23.09 -13.48 10.90
CA ASP A 74 -24.41 -12.85 11.06
C ASP A 74 -24.41 -11.35 10.75
N LYS A 75 -23.29 -10.72 10.41
CA LYS A 75 -23.19 -9.27 10.12
C LYS A 75 -22.75 -9.00 8.70
N MET A 76 -23.29 -7.95 8.13
CA MET A 76 -22.82 -7.46 6.83
C MET A 76 -21.33 -7.10 6.93
N PRO A 77 -20.51 -7.49 5.93
CA PRO A 77 -19.11 -7.13 5.91
C PRO A 77 -18.98 -5.61 5.90
N VAL A 78 -18.18 -5.09 6.83
CA VAL A 78 -17.86 -3.66 6.88
C VAL A 78 -16.64 -3.44 5.99
N SER A 79 -16.75 -2.53 5.04
CA SER A 79 -15.66 -2.07 4.20
C SER A 79 -15.44 -0.57 4.39
N TYR A 80 -14.17 -0.17 4.31
CA TYR A 80 -13.75 1.23 4.39
C TYR A 80 -13.06 1.61 3.08
N HIS A 81 -13.39 2.78 2.56
CA HIS A 81 -12.89 3.27 1.28
C HIS A 81 -12.21 4.63 1.50
N PHE A 82 -10.92 4.70 1.19
CA PHE A 82 -10.10 5.90 1.35
C PHE A 82 -9.50 6.32 0.01
N ALA A 83 -9.58 7.60 -0.29
CA ALA A 83 -8.86 8.22 -1.39
C ALA A 83 -7.69 9.04 -0.83
N LEU A 84 -6.47 8.54 -1.02
CA LEU A 84 -5.26 9.26 -0.64
C LEU A 84 -4.91 10.23 -1.74
N VAL A 85 -4.83 11.51 -1.41
CA VAL A 85 -4.52 12.60 -2.33
C VAL A 85 -3.39 13.46 -1.78
N GLU A 86 -2.66 14.14 -2.64
CA GLU A 86 -1.67 15.10 -2.20
C GLU A 86 -2.32 16.23 -1.39
N LYS A 87 -1.63 16.70 -0.36
CA LYS A 87 -2.12 17.78 0.50
C LYS A 87 -2.39 19.06 -0.31
N GLY A 88 -3.58 19.61 -0.13
CA GLY A 88 -4.04 20.79 -0.86
C GLY A 88 -4.52 20.50 -2.29
N SER A 89 -4.61 19.23 -2.70
CA SER A 89 -5.15 18.85 -3.99
C SER A 89 -6.67 19.04 -4.05
N ASP A 90 -7.13 19.66 -5.13
CA ASP A 90 -8.56 19.78 -5.48
C ASP A 90 -9.04 18.59 -6.34
N ALA A 91 -8.29 17.47 -6.30
CA ALA A 91 -8.62 16.29 -7.08
C ALA A 91 -10.04 15.80 -6.75
N ASP A 92 -10.78 15.52 -7.81
CA ASP A 92 -12.08 14.88 -7.71
C ASP A 92 -11.90 13.40 -7.36
N ILE A 93 -12.61 12.95 -6.33
CA ILE A 93 -12.53 11.57 -5.86
C ILE A 93 -13.84 10.83 -6.10
N PRO A 94 -13.81 9.51 -6.34
CA PRO A 94 -15.02 8.74 -6.55
C PRO A 94 -15.97 8.82 -5.35
N GLU A 95 -17.27 8.78 -5.65
CA GLU A 95 -18.31 8.73 -4.63
C GLU A 95 -18.13 7.53 -3.69
N GLY A 96 -18.39 7.70 -2.40
CA GLY A 96 -18.22 6.66 -1.38
C GLY A 96 -16.83 6.57 -0.77
N TYR A 97 -15.83 7.29 -1.29
CA TYR A 97 -14.50 7.35 -0.71
C TYR A 97 -14.33 8.50 0.26
N THR A 98 -13.62 8.25 1.35
CA THR A 98 -13.19 9.29 2.29
C THR A 98 -11.86 9.87 1.83
N LYS A 99 -11.82 11.19 1.56
CA LYS A 99 -10.60 11.90 1.19
C LYS A 99 -9.63 11.93 2.36
N VAL A 100 -8.39 11.52 2.12
CA VAL A 100 -7.30 11.59 3.09
C VAL A 100 -6.10 12.28 2.44
N GLU A 101 -5.74 13.45 2.96
CA GLU A 101 -4.56 14.16 2.47
C GLU A 101 -3.27 13.52 2.99
N VAL A 102 -2.31 13.33 2.09
CA VAL A 102 -1.01 12.76 2.39
C VAL A 102 0.12 13.71 1.95
N PRO A 103 1.26 13.73 2.68
CA PRO A 103 1.56 12.92 3.88
C PRO A 103 0.72 13.33 5.10
N VAL A 104 0.35 12.35 5.92
CA VAL A 104 -0.36 12.59 7.18
C VAL A 104 0.59 13.24 8.18
N GLU A 105 0.22 14.39 8.73
CA GLU A 105 1.06 15.16 9.66
C GLU A 105 0.70 14.94 11.13
N ARG A 106 -0.51 14.44 11.39
CA ARG A 106 -1.04 14.29 12.75
C ARG A 106 -1.80 12.98 12.88
N THR A 107 -1.36 12.16 13.81
CA THR A 107 -1.95 10.84 14.06
C THR A 107 -2.13 10.62 15.56
N ILE A 108 -3.23 9.96 15.91
CA ILE A 108 -3.48 9.41 17.24
C ILE A 108 -3.25 7.91 17.17
N VAL A 109 -2.43 7.37 18.06
CA VAL A 109 -2.22 5.92 18.18
C VAL A 109 -2.93 5.39 19.43
N MET A 110 -3.72 4.35 19.25
CA MET A 110 -4.54 3.77 20.31
C MET A 110 -3.87 2.56 20.96
N THR A 111 -2.90 1.94 20.30
CA THR A 111 -2.20 0.74 20.79
C THR A 111 -0.69 0.87 20.61
N MET A 112 0.05 0.11 21.43
CA MET A 112 1.51 0.02 21.29
C MET A 112 1.91 -0.63 19.97
N LEU A 113 1.09 -1.52 19.42
CA LEU A 113 1.33 -2.13 18.11
C LEU A 113 1.30 -1.07 16.99
N GLN A 114 0.31 -0.19 17.00
CA GLN A 114 0.27 0.93 16.05
C GLN A 114 1.51 1.83 16.21
N LEU A 115 1.88 2.18 17.44
CA LEU A 115 3.08 2.98 17.70
C LEU A 115 4.34 2.30 17.16
N SER A 116 4.48 0.99 17.32
CA SER A 116 5.65 0.25 16.83
C SER A 116 5.80 0.34 15.31
N ASN A 117 4.69 0.35 14.57
CA ASN A 117 4.72 0.53 13.11
C ASN A 117 5.26 1.91 12.73
N PHE A 118 4.80 2.98 13.39
CA PHE A 118 5.34 4.33 13.17
C PHE A 118 6.82 4.44 13.51
N THR A 119 7.24 3.77 14.59
CA THR A 119 8.66 3.73 14.97
C THR A 119 9.52 2.96 13.97
N ALA A 120 9.03 1.82 13.48
CA ALA A 120 9.73 1.00 12.50
C ALA A 120 9.90 1.71 11.13
N LEU A 121 8.97 2.59 10.80
CA LEU A 121 9.01 3.40 9.58
C LEU A 121 9.71 4.75 9.76
N ASP A 122 10.28 5.02 10.96
CA ASP A 122 10.85 6.32 11.35
C ASP A 122 9.87 7.50 11.14
N ALA A 123 8.57 7.21 11.29
CA ALA A 123 7.48 8.16 11.08
C ALA A 123 6.80 8.60 12.41
N HIS A 124 7.48 8.41 13.53
CA HIS A 124 6.91 8.73 14.87
C HIS A 124 6.70 10.23 15.11
N GLU A 125 7.27 11.08 14.29
CA GLU A 125 7.08 12.54 14.33
C GLU A 125 5.62 12.96 14.14
N VAL A 126 4.86 12.20 13.33
CA VAL A 126 3.44 12.49 13.05
C VAL A 126 2.53 12.10 14.21
N VAL A 127 3.02 11.34 15.18
CA VAL A 127 2.24 10.95 16.36
C VAL A 127 2.08 12.15 17.30
N LYS A 128 0.84 12.59 17.46
CA LYS A 128 0.47 13.74 18.31
C LYS A 128 -0.39 13.34 19.50
N GLY A 129 -0.97 12.14 19.47
CA GLY A 129 -1.75 11.61 20.59
C GLY A 129 -1.54 10.13 20.82
N ILE A 130 -1.70 9.71 22.08
CA ILE A 130 -1.55 8.31 22.51
C ILE A 130 -2.56 8.00 23.62
N THR A 131 -3.26 6.86 23.54
CA THR A 131 -4.28 6.51 24.52
C THR A 131 -3.72 5.85 25.78
N GLY A 132 -2.61 5.15 25.69
CA GLY A 132 -2.03 4.43 26.82
C GLY A 132 -0.51 4.52 26.86
N THR A 133 0.04 4.59 28.06
CA THR A 133 1.50 4.70 28.27
C THR A 133 2.06 3.59 29.15
N LYS A 134 1.22 2.66 29.64
CA LYS A 134 1.61 1.63 30.59
C LYS A 134 2.78 0.76 30.08
N ASN A 135 2.77 0.42 28.80
CA ASN A 135 3.79 -0.43 28.16
C ASN A 135 4.65 0.37 27.16
N LEU A 136 4.80 1.65 27.39
CA LEU A 136 5.61 2.50 26.54
C LEU A 136 7.08 2.37 26.91
N PHE A 137 7.91 1.75 26.06
CA PHE A 137 9.34 1.53 26.29
C PHE A 137 10.22 2.53 25.52
N ASN A 138 9.76 3.06 24.38
CA ASN A 138 10.50 4.02 23.58
C ASN A 138 10.80 5.30 24.38
N LYS A 139 12.08 5.64 24.55
CA LYS A 139 12.53 6.76 25.39
C LYS A 139 12.15 8.12 24.79
N ASP A 140 12.19 8.24 23.46
CA ASP A 140 11.89 9.50 22.77
C ASP A 140 10.40 9.80 22.84
N ILE A 141 9.56 8.80 22.63
CA ILE A 141 8.11 8.94 22.80
C ILE A 141 7.77 9.27 24.26
N LYS A 142 8.42 8.61 25.24
CA LYS A 142 8.24 8.96 26.68
C LYS A 142 8.56 10.41 26.96
N LYS A 143 9.68 10.92 26.40
CA LYS A 143 10.08 12.31 26.54
C LYS A 143 9.01 13.24 25.95
N ARG A 144 8.53 12.96 24.73
CA ARG A 144 7.51 13.75 24.03
C ARG A 144 6.14 13.73 24.73
N VAL A 145 5.79 12.63 25.41
CA VAL A 145 4.60 12.58 26.27
C VAL A 145 4.80 13.45 27.50
N LYS A 146 6.00 13.44 28.10
CA LYS A 146 6.31 14.21 29.30
C LYS A 146 6.36 15.71 29.04
N ASP A 147 6.88 16.15 27.90
CA ASP A 147 6.97 17.56 27.52
C ASP A 147 5.69 18.10 26.84
N GLY A 148 4.68 17.25 26.64
CA GLY A 148 3.40 17.63 26.06
C GLY A 148 3.36 17.66 24.54
N SER A 149 4.45 17.30 23.84
CA SER A 149 4.47 17.21 22.37
C SER A 149 3.60 16.08 21.85
N ILE A 150 3.33 15.06 22.68
CA ILE A 150 2.33 14.03 22.46
C ILE A 150 1.32 14.10 23.60
N VAL A 151 0.06 14.30 23.26
CA VAL A 151 -1.04 14.39 24.25
C VAL A 151 -1.46 12.98 24.65
N LYS A 152 -1.53 12.72 25.95
CA LYS A 152 -2.17 11.50 26.47
C LYS A 152 -3.67 11.66 26.38
N ILE A 153 -4.30 10.85 25.55
CA ILE A 153 -5.75 10.80 25.35
C ILE A 153 -6.26 9.66 26.24
N GLY A 154 -7.01 10.02 27.31
CA GLY A 154 -7.39 9.03 28.30
C GLY A 154 -8.34 7.97 27.75
N MET A 155 -8.01 6.70 27.98
CA MET A 155 -8.98 5.62 28.08
C MET A 155 -9.20 5.21 29.54
N GLU A 156 -8.90 6.07 30.49
CA GLU A 156 -9.22 5.84 31.87
C GLU A 156 -10.57 6.55 32.17
N GLY A 157 -11.61 6.02 31.50
CA GLY A 157 -12.98 5.98 32.02
C GLY A 157 -13.71 7.27 32.40
N ASN A 158 -13.25 8.44 32.01
CA ASN A 158 -13.97 9.69 32.23
C ASN A 158 -14.15 10.42 30.89
N PHE A 159 -15.28 10.16 30.25
CA PHE A 159 -15.87 10.98 29.22
C PHE A 159 -16.95 11.84 29.85
#